data_5e773714b14738a0325e44c30b506229
#
_entry.id   5e773714b14738a0325e44c30b506229
#
_cell.length_a   1.000
_cell.length_b   1.000
_cell.length_c   1.000
_cell.angle_alpha   90.00
_cell.angle_beta   90.00
_cell.angle_gamma   90.00
#
_symmetry.space_group_name_H-M   'P 1'
#
loop_
_entity.id
_entity.type
_entity.pdbx_description
1 polymer ?
#
loop_
_entity_poly.entity_id
_entity_poly.type
_entity_poly.pdbx_seq_one_letter_code
_entity_poly.pdbx_strand_id
1 'polypeptide(L)'
;MTLPDYLILVVALAFGLGGTAWLVRCYDLRRLNFKGRRIPMIAGLAFVLGGEFFYGSEWFLQGLHTSLAAVYFLVTLGFGGLGLLDDLKGDRTVGGFAGHLGALRRGRLTTGAAKALGGGLVGLAAGFLISSPRPLGYALLAGLLIALSANTLNLLDLRPGRCLFGFFVGTATVGAMLFSQHTPAIGFLLWAALAFALILYPLDAGGSMMLGDTGANAFGAVLGVAGAIYFAPLWQGVLVLGLLGFQFWCERYSLSRVIEASPFLRGLDHKIGVR
;
A
#
# COMPACT_ATOMS: atom_id res chain seq x y z
N MET A 1 -9.77 20.93 -2.87
CA MET A 1 -8.52 21.20 -3.61
C MET A 1 -8.69 22.51 -4.37
N THR A 2 -7.67 23.34 -4.34
CA THR A 2 -7.57 24.59 -5.10
C THR A 2 -6.99 24.34 -6.50
N LEU A 3 -6.99 25.32 -7.39
CA LEU A 3 -6.35 25.17 -8.71
C LEU A 3 -4.85 24.82 -8.62
N PRO A 4 -4.04 25.43 -7.73
CA PRO A 4 -2.66 25.00 -7.50
C PRO A 4 -2.51 23.54 -7.12
N ASP A 5 -3.36 23.00 -6.22
CA ASP A 5 -3.31 21.60 -5.81
C ASP A 5 -3.50 20.65 -7.02
N TYR A 6 -4.42 20.99 -7.93
CA TYR A 6 -4.63 20.19 -9.15
C TYR A 6 -3.40 20.25 -10.07
N LEU A 7 -2.77 21.42 -10.23
CA LEU A 7 -1.55 21.56 -11.03
C LEU A 7 -0.40 20.74 -10.44
N ILE A 8 -0.21 20.82 -9.10
CA ILE A 8 0.79 20.02 -8.39
C ILE A 8 0.51 18.52 -8.62
N LEU A 9 -0.74 18.09 -8.53
CA LEU A 9 -1.12 16.69 -8.76
C LEU A 9 -0.80 16.23 -10.19
N VAL A 10 -1.08 17.06 -11.20
CA VAL A 10 -0.77 16.72 -12.60
C VAL A 10 0.74 16.58 -12.80
N VAL A 11 1.55 17.50 -12.25
CA VAL A 11 3.01 17.41 -12.32
C VAL A 11 3.52 16.19 -11.56
N ALA A 12 2.96 15.88 -10.39
CA ALA A 12 3.29 14.69 -9.61
C ALA A 12 3.01 13.39 -10.39
N LEU A 13 1.85 13.31 -11.06
CA LEU A 13 1.50 12.18 -11.92
C LEU A 13 2.52 12.03 -13.06
N ALA A 14 2.83 13.12 -13.76
CA ALA A 14 3.80 13.11 -14.85
C ALA A 14 5.21 12.69 -14.36
N PHE A 15 5.65 13.22 -13.21
CA PHE A 15 6.94 12.89 -12.61
C PHE A 15 7.00 11.43 -12.17
N GLY A 16 6.00 10.93 -11.46
CA GLY A 16 5.97 9.55 -10.97
C GLY A 16 5.90 8.52 -12.09
N LEU A 17 4.99 8.73 -13.04
CA LEU A 17 4.83 7.82 -14.20
C LEU A 17 6.05 7.88 -15.13
N GLY A 18 6.54 9.09 -15.45
CA GLY A 18 7.70 9.30 -16.32
C GLY A 18 8.98 8.78 -15.70
N GLY A 19 9.23 9.08 -14.41
CA GLY A 19 10.39 8.59 -13.65
C GLY A 19 10.42 7.06 -13.57
N THR A 20 9.28 6.44 -13.25
CA THR A 20 9.19 4.97 -13.22
C THR A 20 9.40 4.35 -14.59
N ALA A 21 8.80 4.91 -15.65
CA ALA A 21 8.99 4.42 -17.00
C ALA A 21 10.45 4.54 -17.45
N TRP A 22 11.14 5.62 -17.09
CA TRP A 22 12.56 5.81 -17.33
C TRP A 22 13.41 4.75 -16.60
N LEU A 23 13.18 4.54 -15.29
CA LEU A 23 13.88 3.53 -14.50
C LEU A 23 13.69 2.12 -15.04
N VAL A 24 12.45 1.76 -15.40
CA VAL A 24 12.15 0.46 -16.01
C VAL A 24 12.91 0.24 -17.32
N ARG A 25 13.12 1.29 -18.11
CA ARG A 25 13.90 1.21 -19.36
C ARG A 25 15.40 1.12 -19.10
N CYS A 26 15.94 1.95 -18.21
CA CYS A 26 17.38 2.02 -17.92
C CYS A 26 17.93 0.75 -17.23
N TYR A 27 17.15 0.16 -16.35
CA TYR A 27 17.56 -0.99 -15.52
C TYR A 27 16.87 -2.30 -15.90
N ASP A 28 16.11 -2.32 -17.00
CA ASP A 28 15.33 -3.47 -17.49
C ASP A 28 14.48 -4.15 -16.39
N LEU A 29 13.78 -3.35 -15.59
CA LEU A 29 12.98 -3.81 -14.47
C LEU A 29 11.65 -4.42 -14.96
N ARG A 30 11.77 -5.52 -15.71
CA ARG A 30 10.65 -6.28 -16.29
C ARG A 30 10.74 -7.74 -15.91
N ARG A 31 9.57 -8.34 -15.69
CA ARG A 31 9.44 -9.79 -15.46
C ARG A 31 8.37 -10.40 -16.36
N LEU A 32 8.42 -11.71 -16.52
CA LEU A 32 7.37 -12.45 -17.21
C LEU A 32 6.09 -12.45 -16.37
N ASN A 33 4.98 -12.01 -16.97
CA ASN A 33 3.66 -12.17 -16.36
C ASN A 33 3.14 -13.60 -16.55
N PHE A 34 1.94 -13.90 -16.04
CA PHE A 34 1.30 -15.20 -16.15
C PHE A 34 1.00 -15.63 -17.63
N LYS A 35 1.05 -14.70 -18.59
CA LYS A 35 0.91 -14.97 -20.04
C LYS A 35 2.28 -15.08 -20.76
N GLY A 36 3.39 -15.11 -20.02
CA GLY A 36 4.74 -15.18 -20.59
C GLY A 36 5.21 -13.87 -21.26
N ARG A 37 4.53 -12.74 -21.03
CA ARG A 37 4.94 -11.44 -21.57
C ARG A 37 5.84 -10.70 -20.57
N ARG A 38 6.92 -10.10 -21.06
CA ARG A 38 7.79 -9.23 -20.25
C ARG A 38 7.11 -7.88 -20.00
N ILE A 39 6.74 -7.63 -18.76
CA ILE A 39 6.03 -6.42 -18.33
C ILE A 39 6.78 -5.73 -17.18
N PRO A 40 6.61 -4.40 -16.98
CA PRO A 40 7.13 -3.69 -15.82
C PRO A 40 6.70 -4.35 -14.51
N MET A 41 7.64 -4.53 -13.57
CA MET A 41 7.39 -5.23 -12.30
C MET A 41 7.24 -4.32 -11.08
N ILE A 42 7.55 -3.02 -11.23
CA ILE A 42 7.58 -2.03 -10.15
C ILE A 42 6.73 -0.81 -10.48
N ALA A 43 5.61 -1.00 -11.17
CA ALA A 43 4.77 0.13 -11.59
C ALA A 43 4.23 0.96 -10.41
N GLY A 44 4.11 0.35 -9.23
CA GLY A 44 3.75 1.04 -8.00
C GLY A 44 4.76 2.09 -7.53
N LEU A 45 6.00 2.04 -8.02
CA LEU A 45 7.00 3.09 -7.77
C LEU A 45 6.55 4.46 -8.30
N ALA A 46 5.67 4.48 -9.32
CA ALA A 46 5.08 5.72 -9.81
C ALA A 46 4.31 6.46 -8.72
N PHE A 47 3.55 5.74 -7.91
CA PHE A 47 2.86 6.32 -6.76
C PHE A 47 3.84 6.79 -5.69
N VAL A 48 4.88 6.02 -5.38
CA VAL A 48 5.87 6.44 -4.37
C VAL A 48 6.54 7.75 -4.81
N LEU A 49 7.14 7.79 -6.01
CA LEU A 49 7.85 8.97 -6.51
C LEU A 49 6.93 10.19 -6.66
N GLY A 50 5.79 9.99 -7.32
CA GLY A 50 4.86 11.09 -7.57
C GLY A 50 4.13 11.54 -6.30
N GLY A 51 3.83 10.61 -5.39
CA GLY A 51 3.26 10.93 -4.08
C GLY A 51 4.20 11.79 -3.26
N GLU A 52 5.49 11.42 -3.17
CA GLU A 52 6.50 12.22 -2.48
C GLU A 52 6.60 13.63 -3.07
N PHE A 53 6.61 13.75 -4.40
CA PHE A 53 6.61 15.03 -5.07
C PHE A 53 5.35 15.85 -4.73
N PHE A 54 4.17 15.22 -4.77
CA PHE A 54 2.91 15.88 -4.43
C PHE A 54 2.91 16.45 -3.01
N TYR A 55 3.14 15.60 -2.02
CA TYR A 55 3.07 16.04 -0.62
C TYR A 55 4.21 16.96 -0.21
N GLY A 56 5.40 16.79 -0.82
CA GLY A 56 6.50 17.73 -0.64
C GLY A 56 6.18 19.11 -1.19
N SER A 57 5.54 19.18 -2.35
CA SER A 57 5.08 20.43 -2.94
C SER A 57 3.98 21.09 -2.11
N GLU A 58 3.00 20.29 -1.64
CA GLU A 58 1.93 20.77 -0.76
C GLU A 58 2.46 21.30 0.58
N TRP A 59 3.45 20.61 1.15
CA TRP A 59 4.10 21.06 2.36
C TRP A 59 4.84 22.40 2.14
N PHE A 60 5.61 22.51 1.07
CA PHE A 60 6.47 23.67 0.80
C PHE A 60 5.69 24.87 0.26
N LEU A 61 4.73 24.65 -0.65
CA LEU A 61 4.03 25.72 -1.37
C LEU A 61 2.68 26.09 -0.74
N GLN A 62 1.99 25.14 -0.13
CA GLN A 62 0.62 25.31 0.38
C GLN A 62 0.53 25.27 1.91
N GLY A 63 1.66 25.04 2.59
CA GLY A 63 1.70 25.01 4.05
C GLY A 63 1.05 23.78 4.68
N LEU A 64 1.10 22.63 3.99
CA LEU A 64 0.64 21.37 4.59
C LEU A 64 1.32 21.16 5.95
N HIS A 65 0.56 20.73 6.95
CA HIS A 65 1.07 20.53 8.29
C HIS A 65 2.27 19.57 8.33
N THR A 66 3.39 20.02 8.91
CA THR A 66 4.69 19.30 8.85
C THR A 66 4.60 17.87 9.39
N SER A 67 3.83 17.61 10.46
CA SER A 67 3.67 16.25 10.99
C SER A 67 2.94 15.33 10.00
N LEU A 68 1.96 15.84 9.26
CA LEU A 68 1.22 15.09 8.28
C LEU A 68 2.09 14.75 7.06
N ALA A 69 2.85 15.73 6.57
CA ALA A 69 3.86 15.52 5.53
C ALA A 69 4.89 14.47 5.96
N ALA A 70 5.42 14.57 7.19
CA ALA A 70 6.38 13.63 7.74
C ALA A 70 5.82 12.20 7.82
N VAL A 71 4.57 12.03 8.26
CA VAL A 71 3.92 10.71 8.27
C VAL A 71 3.81 10.14 6.87
N TYR A 72 3.39 10.97 5.91
CA TYR A 72 3.25 10.53 4.52
C TYR A 72 4.60 10.09 3.95
N PHE A 73 5.63 10.93 4.03
CA PHE A 73 6.99 10.58 3.61
C PHE A 73 7.49 9.29 4.26
N LEU A 74 7.31 9.17 5.56
CA LEU A 74 7.75 7.99 6.31
C LEU A 74 7.07 6.71 5.82
N VAL A 75 5.75 6.73 5.58
CA VAL A 75 5.04 5.50 5.20
C VAL A 75 5.22 5.15 3.73
N THR A 76 5.21 6.13 2.82
CA THR A 76 5.37 5.85 1.39
C THR A 76 6.80 5.43 1.05
N LEU A 77 7.82 6.14 1.54
CA LEU A 77 9.23 5.76 1.37
C LEU A 77 9.58 4.51 2.15
N GLY A 78 9.11 4.38 3.39
CA GLY A 78 9.41 3.23 4.24
C GLY A 78 8.81 1.94 3.67
N PHE A 79 7.50 1.88 3.50
CA PHE A 79 6.83 0.69 2.98
C PHE A 79 7.10 0.47 1.49
N GLY A 80 7.13 1.55 0.68
CA GLY A 80 7.50 1.47 -0.73
C GLY A 80 8.93 1.01 -0.93
N GLY A 81 9.89 1.52 -0.13
CA GLY A 81 11.30 1.13 -0.16
C GLY A 81 11.51 -0.34 0.26
N LEU A 82 10.84 -0.79 1.33
CA LEU A 82 10.88 -2.20 1.74
C LEU A 82 10.28 -3.11 0.65
N GLY A 83 9.19 -2.67 0.02
CA GLY A 83 8.59 -3.38 -1.12
C GLY A 83 9.53 -3.43 -2.32
N LEU A 84 10.20 -2.33 -2.65
CA LEU A 84 11.17 -2.27 -3.74
C LEU A 84 12.36 -3.20 -3.50
N LEU A 85 12.86 -3.28 -2.27
CA LEU A 85 13.92 -4.22 -1.91
C LEU A 85 13.47 -5.68 -2.12
N ASP A 86 12.22 -6.00 -1.78
CA ASP A 86 11.66 -7.32 -2.01
C ASP A 86 11.41 -7.61 -3.50
N ASP A 87 10.90 -6.64 -4.26
CA ASP A 87 10.74 -6.76 -5.72
C ASP A 87 12.06 -7.02 -6.43
N LEU A 88 13.16 -6.38 -6.00
CA LEU A 88 14.48 -6.49 -6.65
C LEU A 88 15.28 -7.70 -6.18
N LYS A 89 15.22 -8.04 -4.89
CA LYS A 89 16.10 -9.04 -4.24
C LYS A 89 15.34 -10.16 -3.54
N GLY A 90 14.01 -10.17 -3.58
CA GLY A 90 13.17 -11.11 -2.86
C GLY A 90 13.51 -12.57 -3.18
N ASP A 91 13.84 -13.34 -2.14
CA ASP A 91 14.05 -14.77 -2.23
C ASP A 91 12.72 -15.49 -1.95
N ARG A 92 12.17 -16.11 -2.99
CA ARG A 92 10.92 -16.87 -2.93
C ARG A 92 11.07 -18.30 -2.36
N THR A 93 12.28 -18.68 -1.97
CA THR A 93 12.55 -20.03 -1.43
C THR A 93 12.03 -20.19 0.00
N VAL A 94 11.87 -19.08 0.75
CA VAL A 94 11.34 -19.07 2.11
C VAL A 94 10.05 -18.26 2.11
N GLY A 95 8.92 -18.91 2.37
CA GLY A 95 7.59 -18.27 2.41
C GLY A 95 6.86 -18.54 3.73
N GLY A 96 5.87 -17.68 4.02
CA GLY A 96 5.02 -17.74 5.20
C GLY A 96 5.73 -17.32 6.50
N PHE A 97 4.93 -16.93 7.49
CA PHE A 97 5.45 -16.46 8.79
C PHE A 97 6.33 -17.52 9.48
N ALA A 98 5.89 -18.78 9.47
CA ALA A 98 6.63 -19.89 10.08
C ALA A 98 7.99 -20.12 9.41
N GLY A 99 8.09 -20.00 8.08
CA GLY A 99 9.32 -20.11 7.31
C GLY A 99 10.31 -19.00 7.66
N HIS A 100 9.85 -17.75 7.70
CA HIS A 100 10.70 -16.59 8.07
C HIS A 100 11.16 -16.65 9.53
N LEU A 101 10.30 -17.05 10.47
CA LEU A 101 10.65 -17.24 11.87
C LEU A 101 11.67 -18.38 12.04
N GLY A 102 11.50 -19.48 11.31
CA GLY A 102 12.45 -20.59 11.29
C GLY A 102 13.82 -20.21 10.72
N ALA A 103 13.88 -19.35 9.69
CA ALA A 103 15.13 -18.81 9.15
C ALA A 103 15.81 -17.87 10.17
N LEU A 104 15.04 -16.99 10.82
CA LEU A 104 15.55 -16.06 11.82
C LEU A 104 16.14 -16.80 13.04
N ARG A 105 15.50 -17.87 13.52
CA ARG A 105 16.04 -18.74 14.57
C ARG A 105 17.37 -19.39 14.20
N ARG A 106 17.66 -19.54 12.91
CA ARG A 106 18.95 -20.03 12.37
C ARG A 106 19.92 -18.90 12.04
N GLY A 107 19.67 -17.67 12.51
CA GLY A 107 20.52 -16.50 12.27
C GLY A 107 20.46 -15.96 10.82
N ARG A 108 19.47 -16.37 10.02
CA ARG A 108 19.29 -15.90 8.64
C ARG A 108 18.13 -14.91 8.54
N LEU A 109 18.46 -13.64 8.29
CA LEU A 109 17.45 -12.61 8.01
C LEU A 109 17.01 -12.71 6.55
N THR A 110 15.77 -13.15 6.34
CA THR A 110 15.16 -13.20 5.00
C THR A 110 14.57 -11.84 4.63
N THR A 111 14.37 -11.58 3.32
CA THR A 111 13.72 -10.33 2.84
C THR A 111 12.33 -10.15 3.44
N GLY A 112 11.55 -11.24 3.57
CA GLY A 112 10.23 -11.20 4.23
C GLY A 112 10.31 -10.86 5.72
N ALA A 113 11.29 -11.39 6.47
CA ALA A 113 11.50 -11.03 7.87
C ALA A 113 11.96 -9.57 8.01
N ALA A 114 12.88 -9.10 7.15
CA ALA A 114 13.31 -7.70 7.12
C ALA A 114 12.13 -6.76 6.80
N LYS A 115 11.27 -7.13 5.87
CA LYS A 115 10.04 -6.39 5.52
C LYS A 115 9.07 -6.32 6.70
N ALA A 116 8.85 -7.44 7.42
CA ALA A 116 7.96 -7.45 8.58
C ALA A 116 8.49 -6.59 9.73
N LEU A 117 9.77 -6.71 10.05
CA LEU A 117 10.42 -5.89 11.09
C LEU A 117 10.49 -4.42 10.70
N GLY A 118 10.95 -4.12 9.49
CA GLY A 118 11.03 -2.76 8.98
C GLY A 118 9.65 -2.11 8.87
N GLY A 119 8.65 -2.82 8.34
CA GLY A 119 7.27 -2.34 8.26
C GLY A 119 6.66 -2.10 9.66
N GLY A 120 6.95 -2.97 10.63
CA GLY A 120 6.58 -2.77 12.03
C GLY A 120 7.18 -1.50 12.62
N LEU A 121 8.47 -1.25 12.38
CA LEU A 121 9.17 -0.03 12.86
C LEU A 121 8.62 1.23 12.19
N VAL A 122 8.45 1.23 10.86
CA VAL A 122 7.88 2.35 10.12
C VAL A 122 6.45 2.63 10.58
N GLY A 123 5.62 1.58 10.72
CA GLY A 123 4.25 1.71 11.21
C GLY A 123 4.20 2.30 12.62
N LEU A 124 5.05 1.81 13.53
CA LEU A 124 5.13 2.30 14.90
C LEU A 124 5.57 3.78 14.96
N ALA A 125 6.60 4.17 14.20
CA ALA A 125 7.06 5.55 14.12
C ALA A 125 5.96 6.47 13.56
N ALA A 126 5.25 6.05 12.51
CA ALA A 126 4.10 6.78 11.98
C ALA A 126 2.96 6.89 13.01
N GLY A 127 2.68 5.79 13.73
CA GLY A 127 1.71 5.76 14.82
C GLY A 127 2.03 6.77 15.93
N PHE A 128 3.30 6.90 16.31
CA PHE A 128 3.76 7.93 17.26
C PHE A 128 3.51 9.33 16.73
N LEU A 129 3.90 9.63 15.49
CA LEU A 129 3.72 10.94 14.87
C LEU A 129 2.23 11.34 14.78
N ILE A 130 1.35 10.39 14.48
CA ILE A 130 -0.10 10.62 14.39
C ILE A 130 -0.73 10.81 15.78
N SER A 131 -0.28 10.06 16.77
CA SER A 131 -0.96 9.95 18.05
C SER A 131 -0.43 10.89 19.13
N SER A 132 0.76 11.50 18.96
CA SER A 132 1.33 12.42 19.94
C SER A 132 0.42 13.65 20.15
N PRO A 133 0.17 14.05 21.40
CA PRO A 133 0.69 13.56 22.68
C PRO A 133 -0.15 12.48 23.41
N ARG A 134 -0.96 11.71 22.69
CA ARG A 134 -1.83 10.68 23.28
C ARG A 134 -1.02 9.53 23.92
N PRO A 135 -1.62 8.73 24.82
CA PRO A 135 -0.95 7.57 25.42
C PRO A 135 -0.39 6.58 24.39
N LEU A 136 0.69 5.87 24.75
CA LEU A 136 1.40 4.91 23.91
C LEU A 136 0.47 3.89 23.22
N GLY A 137 -0.60 3.46 23.90
CA GLY A 137 -1.57 2.51 23.33
C GLY A 137 -2.19 2.98 22.00
N TYR A 138 -2.40 4.29 21.84
CA TYR A 138 -2.92 4.85 20.58
C TYR A 138 -1.87 4.77 19.46
N ALA A 139 -0.60 5.02 19.79
CA ALA A 139 0.49 4.91 18.81
C ALA A 139 0.69 3.46 18.36
N LEU A 140 0.62 2.50 19.28
CA LEU A 140 0.70 1.08 18.97
C LEU A 140 -0.47 0.65 18.08
N LEU A 141 -1.68 1.06 18.41
CA LEU A 141 -2.88 0.72 17.63
C LEU A 141 -2.82 1.29 16.22
N ALA A 142 -2.47 2.57 16.08
CA ALA A 142 -2.29 3.23 14.80
C ALA A 142 -1.16 2.56 13.97
N GLY A 143 -0.02 2.30 14.59
CA GLY A 143 1.12 1.65 13.93
C GLY A 143 0.80 0.23 13.44
N LEU A 144 0.09 -0.55 14.24
CA LEU A 144 -0.41 -1.87 13.84
C LEU A 144 -1.38 -1.78 12.66
N LEU A 145 -2.34 -0.84 12.72
CA LEU A 145 -3.30 -0.64 11.63
C LEU A 145 -2.59 -0.32 10.32
N ILE A 146 -1.58 0.57 10.35
CA ILE A 146 -0.78 0.94 9.18
C ILE A 146 -0.03 -0.29 8.62
N ALA A 147 0.71 -0.99 9.45
CA ALA A 147 1.52 -2.14 9.03
C ALA A 147 0.65 -3.28 8.50
N LEU A 148 -0.47 -3.59 9.16
CA LEU A 148 -1.39 -4.63 8.72
C LEU A 148 -2.13 -4.26 7.43
N SER A 149 -2.49 -2.99 7.25
CA SER A 149 -3.11 -2.52 5.99
C SER A 149 -2.13 -2.64 4.82
N ALA A 150 -0.86 -2.26 5.01
CA ALA A 150 0.20 -2.44 4.02
C ALA A 150 0.34 -3.91 3.61
N ASN A 151 0.50 -4.80 4.60
CA ASN A 151 0.64 -6.23 4.33
C ASN A 151 -0.62 -6.85 3.71
N THR A 152 -1.81 -6.38 4.09
CA THR A 152 -3.08 -6.89 3.52
C THR A 152 -3.19 -6.58 2.05
N LEU A 153 -2.90 -5.35 1.62
CA LEU A 153 -2.92 -5.02 0.19
C LEU A 153 -1.84 -5.79 -0.58
N ASN A 154 -0.68 -6.02 0.04
CA ASN A 154 0.35 -6.88 -0.54
C ASN A 154 -0.11 -8.35 -0.70
N LEU A 155 -0.85 -8.89 0.26
CA LEU A 155 -1.46 -10.22 0.13
C LEU A 155 -2.52 -10.30 -0.97
N LEU A 156 -3.16 -9.20 -1.32
CA LEU A 156 -4.10 -9.12 -2.44
C LEU A 156 -3.38 -9.05 -3.80
N ASP A 157 -2.13 -8.57 -3.88
CA ASP A 157 -1.36 -8.38 -5.12
C ASP A 157 -0.86 -9.69 -5.77
N LEU A 158 -1.53 -10.81 -5.49
CA LEU A 158 -1.23 -12.12 -6.09
C LEU A 158 -1.78 -12.30 -7.50
N ARG A 159 -2.71 -11.47 -7.92
CA ARG A 159 -3.35 -11.50 -9.25
C ARG A 159 -3.69 -10.07 -9.71
N PRO A 160 -3.66 -9.81 -11.03
CA PRO A 160 -3.93 -8.50 -11.60
C PRO A 160 -5.22 -7.85 -11.07
N GLY A 161 -5.16 -6.59 -10.68
CA GLY A 161 -6.28 -5.76 -10.27
C GLY A 161 -6.73 -5.91 -8.82
N ARG A 162 -6.43 -7.03 -8.13
CA ARG A 162 -6.94 -7.27 -6.77
C ARG A 162 -6.47 -6.26 -5.74
N CYS A 163 -5.20 -5.90 -5.77
CA CYS A 163 -4.62 -4.94 -4.83
C CYS A 163 -5.30 -3.57 -4.93
N LEU A 164 -5.32 -3.00 -6.12
CA LEU A 164 -5.92 -1.68 -6.34
C LEU A 164 -7.44 -1.70 -6.16
N PHE A 165 -8.13 -2.80 -6.49
CA PHE A 165 -9.55 -2.96 -6.15
C PHE A 165 -9.76 -2.94 -4.62
N GLY A 166 -8.93 -3.66 -3.86
CA GLY A 166 -8.93 -3.62 -2.39
C GLY A 166 -8.67 -2.21 -1.86
N PHE A 167 -7.75 -1.47 -2.47
CA PHE A 167 -7.51 -0.07 -2.15
C PHE A 167 -8.74 0.81 -2.38
N PHE A 168 -9.46 0.65 -3.50
CA PHE A 168 -10.69 1.40 -3.77
C PHE A 168 -11.78 1.08 -2.74
N VAL A 169 -11.97 -0.19 -2.37
CA VAL A 169 -12.93 -0.59 -1.34
C VAL A 169 -12.57 0.05 0.01
N GLY A 170 -11.30 -0.01 0.41
CA GLY A 170 -10.82 0.62 1.64
C GLY A 170 -10.99 2.14 1.62
N THR A 171 -10.68 2.80 0.50
CA THR A 171 -10.86 4.24 0.32
C THR A 171 -12.34 4.63 0.40
N ALA A 172 -13.23 3.85 -0.22
CA ALA A 172 -14.67 4.06 -0.11
C ALA A 172 -15.18 3.89 1.33
N THR A 173 -14.64 2.92 2.07
CA THR A 173 -14.97 2.72 3.49
C THR A 173 -14.55 3.91 4.34
N VAL A 174 -13.31 4.40 4.16
CA VAL A 174 -12.84 5.64 4.80
C VAL A 174 -13.74 6.80 4.41
N GLY A 175 -14.02 6.99 3.12
CA GLY A 175 -14.89 8.05 2.62
C GLY A 175 -16.30 8.04 3.22
N ALA A 176 -16.92 6.87 3.36
CA ALA A 176 -18.25 6.73 3.97
C ALA A 176 -18.25 7.14 5.45
N MET A 177 -17.20 6.75 6.21
CA MET A 177 -17.05 7.18 7.60
C MET A 177 -16.89 8.70 7.73
N LEU A 178 -16.18 9.32 6.80
CA LEU A 178 -15.95 10.76 6.79
C LEU A 178 -17.18 11.57 6.43
N PHE A 179 -17.93 11.08 5.47
CA PHE A 179 -19.23 11.69 5.12
C PHE A 179 -20.15 11.73 6.33
N SER A 180 -20.14 10.68 7.15
CA SER A 180 -20.93 10.63 8.39
C SER A 180 -20.46 11.65 9.45
N GLN A 181 -19.21 12.08 9.43
CA GLN A 181 -18.61 12.99 10.41
C GLN A 181 -18.57 14.47 9.95
N HIS A 182 -19.07 14.78 8.76
CA HIS A 182 -19.06 16.14 8.16
C HIS A 182 -17.67 16.79 8.12
N THR A 183 -16.61 16.01 7.95
CA THR A 183 -15.20 16.47 7.91
C THR A 183 -14.67 16.52 6.48
N PRO A 184 -14.66 17.67 5.81
CA PRO A 184 -14.25 17.78 4.41
C PRO A 184 -12.72 17.72 4.19
N ALA A 185 -11.92 17.95 5.24
CA ALA A 185 -10.46 18.10 5.12
C ALA A 185 -9.67 16.82 4.78
N ILE A 186 -10.32 15.72 4.58
CA ILE A 186 -9.77 14.38 4.66
C ILE A 186 -9.49 13.74 3.32
N GLY A 187 -10.19 14.17 2.28
CA GLY A 187 -9.92 13.72 0.92
C GLY A 187 -8.47 13.91 0.51
N PHE A 188 -7.82 14.92 1.07
CA PHE A 188 -6.49 15.34 0.66
C PHE A 188 -5.42 14.23 0.78
N LEU A 189 -5.39 13.49 1.88
CA LEU A 189 -4.42 12.39 2.10
C LEU A 189 -4.54 11.26 1.08
N LEU A 190 -5.76 10.97 0.64
CA LEU A 190 -6.00 9.88 -0.30
C LEU A 190 -6.03 10.33 -1.76
N TRP A 191 -6.07 11.65 -2.05
CA TRP A 191 -6.23 12.14 -3.42
C TRP A 191 -5.09 11.73 -4.35
N ALA A 192 -3.84 11.93 -3.93
CA ALA A 192 -2.70 11.51 -4.75
C ALA A 192 -2.72 9.99 -4.96
N ALA A 193 -2.89 9.22 -3.87
CA ALA A 193 -2.98 7.77 -3.96
C ALA A 193 -4.13 7.32 -4.86
N LEU A 194 -5.31 7.94 -4.74
CA LEU A 194 -6.48 7.63 -5.56
C LEU A 194 -6.23 7.95 -7.05
N ALA A 195 -5.61 9.10 -7.35
CA ALA A 195 -5.29 9.49 -8.73
C ALA A 195 -4.31 8.50 -9.38
N PHE A 196 -3.25 8.11 -8.66
CA PHE A 196 -2.34 7.08 -9.14
C PHE A 196 -3.04 5.72 -9.28
N ALA A 197 -3.86 5.33 -8.32
CA ALA A 197 -4.60 4.07 -8.38
C ALA A 197 -5.54 4.01 -9.59
N LEU A 198 -6.25 5.11 -9.91
CA LEU A 198 -7.14 5.19 -11.07
C LEU A 198 -6.39 5.03 -12.40
N ILE A 199 -5.18 5.59 -12.51
CA ILE A 199 -4.34 5.48 -13.71
C ILE A 199 -3.71 4.09 -13.83
N LEU A 200 -3.22 3.54 -12.70
CA LEU A 200 -2.52 2.27 -12.67
C LEU A 200 -3.47 1.08 -12.78
N TYR A 201 -4.69 1.19 -12.26
CA TYR A 201 -5.65 0.08 -12.21
C TYR A 201 -5.94 -0.58 -13.57
N PRO A 202 -6.30 0.13 -14.64
CA PRO A 202 -6.57 -0.51 -15.93
C PRO A 202 -5.35 -1.21 -16.52
N LEU A 203 -4.13 -0.72 -16.24
CA LEU A 203 -2.89 -1.31 -16.70
C LEU A 203 -2.54 -2.59 -15.92
N ASP A 204 -2.69 -2.56 -14.60
CA ASP A 204 -2.49 -3.72 -13.74
C ASP A 204 -3.57 -4.77 -13.96
N ALA A 205 -4.85 -4.40 -13.92
CA ALA A 205 -5.98 -5.28 -14.15
C ALA A 205 -5.95 -5.93 -15.54
N GLY A 206 -5.42 -5.23 -16.55
CA GLY A 206 -5.18 -5.73 -17.91
C GLY A 206 -3.94 -6.64 -18.04
N GLY A 207 -3.13 -6.77 -17.00
CA GLY A 207 -1.90 -7.58 -17.00
C GLY A 207 -0.78 -7.01 -17.88
N SER A 208 -0.80 -5.70 -18.18
CA SER A 208 0.24 -5.01 -18.95
C SER A 208 1.39 -4.47 -18.10
N MET A 209 1.21 -4.42 -16.79
CA MET A 209 2.24 -4.16 -15.78
C MET A 209 1.93 -4.93 -14.51
N MET A 210 2.85 -4.91 -13.53
CA MET A 210 2.65 -5.40 -12.16
C MET A 210 2.87 -4.24 -11.21
N LEU A 211 1.97 -4.08 -10.24
CA LEU A 211 2.08 -3.05 -9.20
C LEU A 211 3.36 -3.27 -8.37
N GLY A 212 3.60 -4.53 -8.02
CA GLY A 212 4.72 -4.99 -7.20
C GLY A 212 4.53 -4.70 -5.72
N ASP A 213 5.38 -5.32 -4.92
CA ASP A 213 5.42 -5.12 -3.47
C ASP A 213 5.66 -3.65 -3.12
N THR A 214 6.39 -2.92 -3.96
CA THR A 214 6.62 -1.47 -3.86
C THR A 214 5.31 -0.71 -3.76
N GLY A 215 4.40 -0.92 -4.72
CA GLY A 215 3.14 -0.21 -4.76
C GLY A 215 2.12 -0.75 -3.76
N ALA A 216 1.99 -2.07 -3.67
CA ALA A 216 1.00 -2.70 -2.80
C ALA A 216 1.18 -2.29 -1.33
N ASN A 217 2.42 -2.29 -0.84
CA ASN A 217 2.70 -1.85 0.53
C ASN A 217 2.49 -0.34 0.72
N ALA A 218 2.89 0.50 -0.24
CA ALA A 218 2.73 1.96 -0.14
C ALA A 218 1.24 2.36 -0.14
N PHE A 219 0.43 1.82 -1.06
CA PHE A 219 -1.02 2.05 -1.09
C PHE A 219 -1.70 1.59 0.21
N GLY A 220 -1.34 0.40 0.70
CA GLY A 220 -1.88 -0.13 1.94
C GLY A 220 -1.49 0.69 3.16
N ALA A 221 -0.25 1.18 3.23
CA ALA A 221 0.22 2.02 4.32
C ALA A 221 -0.54 3.36 4.37
N VAL A 222 -0.74 4.02 3.23
CA VAL A 222 -1.50 5.29 3.15
C VAL A 222 -2.96 5.07 3.55
N LEU A 223 -3.57 3.96 3.14
CA LEU A 223 -4.92 3.58 3.59
C LEU A 223 -4.97 3.37 5.10
N GLY A 224 -3.96 2.70 5.67
CA GLY A 224 -3.81 2.50 7.11
C GLY A 224 -3.65 3.82 7.88
N VAL A 225 -2.86 4.78 7.34
CA VAL A 225 -2.74 6.15 7.89
C VAL A 225 -4.09 6.83 7.95
N ALA A 226 -4.86 6.77 6.85
CA ALA A 226 -6.19 7.34 6.83
C ALA A 226 -7.10 6.71 7.91
N GLY A 227 -7.09 5.38 8.04
CA GLY A 227 -7.83 4.70 9.11
C GLY A 227 -7.37 5.11 10.51
N ALA A 228 -6.05 5.28 10.72
CA ALA A 228 -5.49 5.68 12.01
C ALA A 228 -5.86 7.12 12.41
N ILE A 229 -6.00 8.01 11.43
CA ILE A 229 -6.37 9.41 11.69
C ILE A 229 -7.88 9.55 11.92
N TYR A 230 -8.68 8.82 11.16
CA TYR A 230 -10.11 9.14 11.02
C TYR A 230 -11.06 8.20 11.74
N PHE A 231 -10.63 6.99 12.07
CA PHE A 231 -11.50 6.11 12.83
C PHE A 231 -11.30 6.29 14.34
N ALA A 232 -12.40 6.25 15.08
CA ALA A 232 -12.34 6.17 16.53
C ALA A 232 -11.54 4.92 16.98
N PRO A 233 -10.86 4.95 18.13
CA PRO A 233 -9.99 3.85 18.58
C PRO A 233 -10.68 2.49 18.60
N LEU A 234 -11.98 2.44 18.94
CA LEU A 234 -12.75 1.22 18.87
C LEU A 234 -12.76 0.60 17.47
N TRP A 235 -13.02 1.40 16.43
CA TRP A 235 -13.04 0.93 15.05
C TRP A 235 -11.65 0.59 14.54
N GLN A 236 -10.61 1.32 14.97
CA GLN A 236 -9.23 0.92 14.70
C GLN A 236 -8.94 -0.47 15.27
N GLY A 237 -9.37 -0.74 16.52
CA GLY A 237 -9.23 -2.05 17.15
C GLY A 237 -9.96 -3.16 16.41
N VAL A 238 -11.20 -2.91 15.98
CA VAL A 238 -11.98 -3.86 15.17
C VAL A 238 -11.27 -4.15 13.84
N LEU A 239 -10.76 -3.14 13.16
CA LEU A 239 -10.01 -3.32 11.92
C LEU A 239 -8.71 -4.09 12.14
N VAL A 240 -7.94 -3.76 13.17
CA VAL A 240 -6.70 -4.48 13.51
C VAL A 240 -6.99 -5.96 13.74
N LEU A 241 -8.02 -6.30 14.52
CA LEU A 241 -8.40 -7.70 14.75
C LEU A 241 -8.86 -8.39 13.47
N GLY A 242 -9.65 -7.71 12.63
CA GLY A 242 -10.10 -8.23 11.34
C GLY A 242 -8.94 -8.49 10.37
N LEU A 243 -8.01 -7.53 10.25
CA LEU A 243 -6.83 -7.67 9.41
C LEU A 243 -5.88 -8.76 9.91
N LEU A 244 -5.65 -8.87 11.22
CA LEU A 244 -4.90 -9.98 11.81
C LEU A 244 -5.56 -11.32 11.50
N GLY A 245 -6.86 -11.44 11.72
CA GLY A 245 -7.62 -12.66 11.39
C GLY A 245 -7.50 -13.04 9.92
N PHE A 246 -7.61 -12.06 9.01
CA PHE A 246 -7.43 -12.27 7.57
C PHE A 246 -6.00 -12.75 7.23
N GLN A 247 -4.97 -12.15 7.81
CA GLN A 247 -3.58 -12.54 7.56
C GLN A 247 -3.29 -13.96 8.08
N PHE A 248 -3.73 -14.30 9.30
CA PHE A 248 -3.63 -15.66 9.83
C PHE A 248 -4.38 -16.69 8.98
N TRP A 249 -5.54 -16.29 8.43
CA TRP A 249 -6.28 -17.15 7.52
C TRP A 249 -5.52 -17.35 6.20
N CYS A 250 -4.92 -16.30 5.63
CA CYS A 250 -4.09 -16.39 4.42
C CYS A 250 -2.83 -17.25 4.59
N GLU A 251 -2.29 -17.36 5.81
CA GLU A 251 -1.17 -18.28 6.10
C GLU A 251 -1.57 -19.76 5.98
N ARG A 252 -2.82 -20.08 6.27
CA ARG A 252 -3.33 -21.47 6.24
C ARG A 252 -3.98 -21.83 4.93
N TYR A 253 -4.62 -20.87 4.29
CA TYR A 253 -5.43 -21.07 3.08
C TYR A 253 -4.97 -20.17 1.95
N SER A 254 -4.77 -20.74 0.77
CA SER A 254 -4.47 -19.94 -0.42
C SER A 254 -5.70 -19.14 -0.84
N LEU A 255 -5.63 -17.81 -0.72
CA LEU A 255 -6.69 -16.89 -1.14
C LEU A 255 -7.15 -17.17 -2.57
N SER A 256 -6.21 -17.37 -3.51
CA SER A 256 -6.55 -17.68 -4.90
C SER A 256 -7.34 -18.98 -5.05
N ARG A 257 -6.97 -20.06 -4.31
CA ARG A 257 -7.71 -21.32 -4.37
C ARG A 257 -9.13 -21.17 -3.82
N VAL A 258 -9.31 -20.42 -2.75
CA VAL A 258 -10.65 -20.17 -2.17
C VAL A 258 -11.52 -19.38 -3.13
N ILE A 259 -10.97 -18.36 -3.79
CA ILE A 259 -11.68 -17.57 -4.81
C ILE A 259 -12.07 -18.46 -5.98
N GLU A 260 -11.16 -19.30 -6.48
CA GLU A 260 -11.40 -20.22 -7.60
C GLU A 260 -12.46 -21.28 -7.27
N ALA A 261 -12.53 -21.75 -6.03
CA ALA A 261 -13.50 -22.75 -5.59
C ALA A 261 -14.94 -22.20 -5.48
N SER A 262 -15.12 -20.89 -5.30
CA SER A 262 -16.45 -20.27 -5.20
C SER A 262 -16.87 -19.64 -6.55
N PRO A 263 -17.95 -20.11 -7.19
CA PRO A 263 -18.42 -19.53 -8.47
C PRO A 263 -18.70 -18.04 -8.40
N PHE A 264 -19.25 -17.56 -7.27
CA PHE A 264 -19.53 -16.15 -7.05
C PHE A 264 -18.24 -15.31 -6.96
N LEU A 265 -17.29 -15.73 -6.09
CA LEU A 265 -16.03 -15.02 -5.92
C LEU A 265 -15.19 -15.06 -7.19
N ARG A 266 -15.16 -16.19 -7.89
CA ARG A 266 -14.50 -16.34 -9.18
C ARG A 266 -15.09 -15.40 -10.23
N GLY A 267 -16.43 -15.30 -10.30
CA GLY A 267 -17.10 -14.37 -11.23
C GLY A 267 -16.76 -12.91 -10.94
N LEU A 268 -16.67 -12.52 -9.67
CA LEU A 268 -16.24 -11.19 -9.27
C LEU A 268 -14.76 -10.96 -9.62
N ASP A 269 -13.90 -11.91 -9.32
CA ASP A 269 -12.46 -11.85 -9.56
C ASP A 269 -12.12 -11.68 -11.06
N HIS A 270 -12.86 -12.34 -11.94
CA HIS A 270 -12.74 -12.15 -13.39
C HIS A 270 -13.16 -10.75 -13.88
N LYS A 271 -14.04 -10.06 -13.14
CA LYS A 271 -14.41 -8.67 -13.44
C LYS A 271 -13.37 -7.67 -12.95
N ILE A 272 -12.64 -8.00 -11.88
CA ILE A 272 -11.60 -7.15 -11.28
C ILE A 272 -10.35 -7.09 -12.16
N GLY A 273 -9.98 -8.17 -12.83
CA GLY A 273 -8.81 -8.20 -13.70
C GLY A 273 -8.70 -9.49 -14.52
N VAL A 274 -7.72 -9.51 -15.43
CA VAL A 274 -7.47 -10.69 -16.28
C VAL A 274 -6.94 -11.88 -15.47
N ARG A 275 -7.35 -13.09 -15.87
CA ARG A 275 -7.00 -14.36 -15.22
C ARG A 275 -6.42 -15.34 -16.25
#